data_bf981e082c802deae824a5b5b613268b
#
_entry.id   bf981e082c802deae824a5b5b613268b
#
_cell.length_a   1.000
_cell.length_b   1.000
_cell.length_c   1.000
_cell.angle_alpha   90.00
_cell.angle_beta   90.00
_cell.angle_gamma   90.00
#
_symmetry.space_group_name_H-M   'P 1'
#
loop_
_entity.id
_entity.type
_entity.pdbx_description
1 polymer ?
#
loop_
_entity_poly.entity_id
_entity_poly.type
_entity_poly.pdbx_seq_one_letter_code
_entity_poly.pdbx_strand_id
1 'polypeptide(L)'
;TDKFNKISEGLNKQLEKDSMINIPAFKPLLPDMHLAISAGKDNPIYNILQQANVSFNNLNLEAFTSPEEGFRLDAGIYNLMQDTTRIDTVSFAIRQDSLGLLYQADVIKTKFRQQAPFTAGVKGKVRNTFADAELLYTDGLGKTGILLGLRADKVEEGFNLHLFPDNPILAFRPFKLNPDNYILYKNEKDIAADLRLSGEENASLWIHSLPEKDKMEELHLELSQINLDVISKAFAEIPSMKGILSADMQYAPSDSSFLVVVDANIDNLIYEGGRVGELMFSTVYLPLADNTHQVDMHFFRDQNEVMSATALYKMGKNDHLDGTLDVTHLPLDMVNPFIPDNMAALSGVLEGNMTIKGSSKAPEMNGYIEMDS
;
A
#
# COMPACT_ATOMS: atom_id res chain seq x y z
N THR A 1 14.17 9.25 -34.60
CA THR A 1 13.06 10.17 -34.21
C THR A 1 11.72 9.63 -34.73
N ASP A 2 11.61 9.23 -36.01
CA ASP A 2 10.35 8.76 -36.62
C ASP A 2 9.78 7.46 -35.98
N LYS A 3 10.62 6.49 -35.70
CA LYS A 3 10.18 5.24 -35.06
C LYS A 3 9.69 5.49 -33.62
N PHE A 4 10.34 6.38 -32.88
CA PHE A 4 9.95 6.76 -31.52
C PHE A 4 8.60 7.49 -31.50
N ASN A 5 8.38 8.40 -32.45
CA ASN A 5 7.11 9.10 -32.58
C ASN A 5 5.97 8.13 -32.93
N LYS A 6 6.19 7.17 -33.81
CA LYS A 6 5.21 6.12 -34.16
C LYS A 6 4.86 5.21 -32.98
N ILE A 7 5.84 4.87 -32.14
CA ILE A 7 5.60 4.09 -30.91
C ILE A 7 4.77 4.93 -29.93
N SER A 8 5.15 6.19 -29.69
CA SER A 8 4.44 7.10 -28.80
C SER A 8 2.99 7.35 -29.25
N GLU A 9 2.79 7.62 -30.54
CA GLU A 9 1.44 7.79 -31.11
C GLU A 9 0.62 6.49 -31.02
N GLY A 10 1.25 5.34 -31.28
CA GLY A 10 0.63 4.04 -31.17
C GLY A 10 0.21 3.71 -29.74
N LEU A 11 1.07 3.98 -28.75
CA LEU A 11 0.79 3.82 -27.33
C LEU A 11 -0.37 4.72 -26.88
N ASN A 12 -0.33 5.99 -27.25
CA ASN A 12 -1.40 6.94 -26.90
C ASN A 12 -2.75 6.51 -27.49
N LYS A 13 -2.77 6.10 -28.76
CA LYS A 13 -4.00 5.60 -29.40
C LYS A 13 -4.54 4.32 -28.78
N GLN A 14 -3.68 3.46 -28.25
CA GLN A 14 -4.13 2.25 -27.54
C GLN A 14 -4.62 2.56 -26.14
N LEU A 15 -3.94 3.45 -25.41
CA LEU A 15 -4.37 3.92 -24.10
C LEU A 15 -5.70 4.66 -24.12
N GLU A 16 -6.01 5.36 -25.23
CA GLU A 16 -7.31 6.02 -25.42
C GLU A 16 -8.45 5.04 -25.72
N LYS A 17 -8.16 3.88 -26.33
CA LYS A 17 -9.15 2.89 -26.74
C LYS A 17 -9.31 1.71 -25.81
N ASP A 18 -8.21 1.32 -25.19
CA ASP A 18 -8.10 0.08 -24.43
C ASP A 18 -7.23 0.28 -23.18
N SER A 19 -7.70 -0.21 -22.07
CA SER A 19 -6.96 -0.20 -20.80
C SER A 19 -5.74 -1.14 -20.77
N MET A 20 -5.53 -1.98 -21.79
CA MET A 20 -4.34 -2.82 -21.93
C MET A 20 -3.67 -2.65 -23.31
N ILE A 21 -2.34 -2.61 -23.29
CA ILE A 21 -1.49 -2.35 -24.46
C ILE A 21 -1.16 -3.67 -25.17
N ASN A 22 -1.36 -3.71 -26.49
CA ASN A 22 -0.89 -4.82 -27.33
C ASN A 22 0.63 -4.72 -27.55
N ILE A 23 1.42 -5.14 -26.57
CA ILE A 23 2.87 -5.05 -26.57
C ILE A 23 3.52 -5.76 -27.79
N PRO A 24 3.11 -6.97 -28.20
CA PRO A 24 3.66 -7.62 -29.37
C PRO A 24 3.54 -6.80 -30.66
N ALA A 25 2.50 -6.00 -30.83
CA ALA A 25 2.29 -5.16 -32.01
C ALA A 25 3.36 -4.06 -32.17
N PHE A 26 4.04 -3.67 -31.08
CA PHE A 26 5.11 -2.67 -31.13
C PHE A 26 6.48 -3.26 -31.46
N LYS A 27 6.67 -4.57 -31.34
CA LYS A 27 7.96 -5.22 -31.61
C LYS A 27 8.56 -4.87 -32.97
N PRO A 28 7.84 -4.93 -34.09
CA PRO A 28 8.38 -4.57 -35.40
C PRO A 28 8.74 -3.08 -35.56
N LEU A 29 8.23 -2.23 -34.67
CA LEU A 29 8.48 -0.79 -34.70
C LEU A 29 9.69 -0.37 -33.87
N LEU A 30 10.26 -1.29 -33.06
CA LEU A 30 11.40 -0.98 -32.22
C LEU A 30 12.63 -0.60 -33.06
N PRO A 31 13.38 0.44 -32.66
CA PRO A 31 14.67 0.73 -33.27
C PRO A 31 15.72 -0.29 -32.85
N ASP A 32 16.77 -0.50 -33.66
CA ASP A 32 17.99 -1.15 -33.20
C ASP A 32 18.74 -0.16 -32.30
N MET A 33 18.81 -0.48 -31.02
CA MET A 33 19.45 0.38 -30.02
C MET A 33 20.08 -0.48 -28.91
N HIS A 34 21.27 -0.10 -28.51
CA HIS A 34 21.93 -0.60 -27.32
C HIS A 34 22.39 0.57 -26.46
N LEU A 35 21.92 0.61 -25.22
CA LEU A 35 22.33 1.58 -24.21
C LEU A 35 22.96 0.83 -23.05
N ALA A 36 24.21 1.17 -22.71
CA ALA A 36 24.88 0.65 -21.54
C ALA A 36 25.34 1.80 -20.65
N ILE A 37 24.97 1.75 -19.38
CA ILE A 37 25.38 2.70 -18.35
C ILE A 37 26.05 1.92 -17.24
N SER A 38 27.26 2.29 -16.87
CA SER A 38 27.97 1.76 -15.70
C SER A 38 28.47 2.92 -14.85
N ALA A 39 28.18 2.88 -13.56
CA ALA A 39 28.61 3.89 -12.62
C ALA A 39 29.24 3.25 -11.38
N GLY A 40 30.43 3.72 -11.01
CA GLY A 40 31.10 3.37 -9.76
C GLY A 40 31.26 4.62 -8.88
N LYS A 41 32.18 4.55 -7.90
CA LYS A 41 32.40 5.61 -6.91
C LYS A 41 32.90 6.95 -7.48
N ASP A 42 33.46 6.95 -8.67
CA ASP A 42 34.02 8.15 -9.33
C ASP A 42 33.05 8.77 -10.36
N ASN A 43 31.77 8.42 -10.30
CA ASN A 43 30.75 8.84 -11.27
C ASN A 43 29.88 9.99 -10.69
N PRO A 44 29.43 10.97 -11.49
CA PRO A 44 28.52 12.01 -11.04
C PRO A 44 27.23 11.51 -10.38
N ILE A 45 26.70 10.38 -10.83
CA ILE A 45 25.52 9.73 -10.23
C ILE A 45 25.79 9.33 -8.78
N TYR A 46 26.97 8.78 -8.49
CA TYR A 46 27.39 8.45 -7.13
C TYR A 46 27.45 9.71 -6.24
N ASN A 47 28.04 10.79 -6.75
CA ASN A 47 28.16 12.04 -6.02
C ASN A 47 26.80 12.68 -5.68
N ILE A 48 25.83 12.57 -6.57
CA ILE A 48 24.45 13.05 -6.32
C ILE A 48 23.79 12.23 -5.21
N LEU A 49 23.86 10.91 -5.27
CA LEU A 49 23.27 10.01 -4.28
C LEU A 49 23.96 10.12 -2.92
N GLN A 50 25.25 10.41 -2.90
CA GLN A 50 26.00 10.61 -1.66
C GLN A 50 25.53 11.84 -0.87
N GLN A 51 24.96 12.86 -1.52
CA GLN A 51 24.33 14.01 -0.83
C GLN A 51 23.10 13.59 -0.02
N ALA A 52 22.47 12.47 -0.38
CA ALA A 52 21.36 11.86 0.35
C ALA A 52 21.79 10.70 1.28
N ASN A 53 23.10 10.65 1.65
CA ASN A 53 23.70 9.56 2.44
C ASN A 53 23.57 8.17 1.79
N VAL A 54 23.38 8.11 0.48
CA VAL A 54 23.29 6.87 -0.29
C VAL A 54 24.61 6.64 -1.02
N SER A 55 25.19 5.46 -0.85
CA SER A 55 26.40 5.04 -1.58
C SER A 55 26.23 3.63 -2.13
N PHE A 56 26.98 3.27 -3.16
CA PHE A 56 26.98 1.96 -3.78
C PHE A 56 28.35 1.62 -4.35
N ASN A 57 28.62 0.35 -4.64
CA ASN A 57 29.89 -0.02 -5.28
C ASN A 57 29.78 0.06 -6.80
N ASN A 58 28.69 -0.41 -7.36
CA ASN A 58 28.47 -0.42 -8.79
C ASN A 58 26.98 -0.32 -9.11
N LEU A 59 26.66 0.43 -10.16
CA LEU A 59 25.35 0.52 -10.80
C LEU A 59 25.55 0.19 -12.27
N ASN A 60 24.79 -0.78 -12.77
CA ASN A 60 24.77 -1.15 -14.18
C ASN A 60 23.34 -1.04 -14.71
N LEU A 61 23.20 -0.55 -15.93
CA LEU A 61 21.95 -0.57 -16.69
C LEU A 61 22.31 -0.90 -18.13
N GLU A 62 21.67 -1.93 -18.68
CA GLU A 62 21.79 -2.31 -20.07
C GLU A 62 20.38 -2.42 -20.68
N ALA A 63 20.13 -1.65 -21.71
CA ALA A 63 18.88 -1.68 -22.46
C ALA A 63 19.16 -2.00 -23.92
N PHE A 64 18.43 -2.95 -24.44
CA PHE A 64 18.52 -3.39 -25.82
C PHE A 64 17.15 -3.40 -26.48
N THR A 65 17.06 -2.93 -27.71
CA THR A 65 15.85 -3.04 -28.51
C THR A 65 16.18 -3.40 -29.95
N SER A 66 15.38 -4.30 -30.55
CA SER A 66 15.38 -4.55 -31.99
C SER A 66 14.03 -5.08 -32.45
N PRO A 67 13.71 -4.97 -33.76
CA PRO A 67 12.50 -5.59 -34.31
C PRO A 67 12.49 -7.11 -34.21
N GLU A 68 13.66 -7.75 -34.20
CA GLU A 68 13.80 -9.21 -34.17
C GLU A 68 13.75 -9.76 -32.74
N GLU A 69 14.49 -9.18 -31.81
CA GLU A 69 14.58 -9.66 -30.43
C GLU A 69 13.56 -9.02 -29.51
N GLY A 70 13.11 -7.79 -29.80
CA GLY A 70 12.20 -7.04 -28.96
C GLY A 70 12.93 -6.14 -27.96
N PHE A 71 12.32 -5.89 -26.82
CA PHE A 71 12.84 -5.07 -25.73
C PHE A 71 13.46 -5.94 -24.63
N ARG A 72 14.64 -5.55 -24.19
CA ARG A 72 15.33 -6.12 -23.04
C ARG A 72 15.92 -4.99 -22.19
N LEU A 73 15.74 -5.09 -20.87
CA LEU A 73 16.35 -4.21 -19.89
C LEU A 73 16.91 -5.05 -18.74
N ASP A 74 18.15 -4.81 -18.38
CA ASP A 74 18.78 -5.31 -17.17
C ASP A 74 19.34 -4.13 -16.39
N ALA A 75 18.99 -4.02 -15.11
CA ALA A 75 19.53 -3.01 -14.21
C ALA A 75 19.92 -3.64 -12.89
N GLY A 76 20.99 -3.14 -12.27
CA GLY A 76 21.45 -3.64 -10.99
C GLY A 76 22.24 -2.59 -10.22
N ILE A 77 22.03 -2.56 -8.91
CA ILE A 77 22.82 -1.78 -7.95
C ILE A 77 23.39 -2.75 -6.93
N TYR A 78 24.70 -2.65 -6.69
CA TYR A 78 25.43 -3.58 -5.85
C TYR A 78 26.05 -2.88 -4.65
N ASN A 79 25.92 -3.49 -3.46
CA ASN A 79 26.36 -2.95 -2.17
C ASN A 79 25.83 -1.53 -1.92
N LEU A 80 24.51 -1.39 -2.04
CA LEU A 80 23.80 -0.17 -1.69
C LEU A 80 23.84 0.03 -0.18
N MET A 81 24.33 1.19 0.24
CA MET A 81 24.42 1.62 1.63
C MET A 81 23.61 2.89 1.83
N GLN A 82 22.75 2.90 2.82
CA GLN A 82 22.08 4.10 3.31
C GLN A 82 22.23 4.13 4.83
N ASP A 83 22.92 5.12 5.34
CA ASP A 83 23.28 5.22 6.75
C ASP A 83 23.98 3.94 7.26
N THR A 84 23.30 3.16 8.11
CA THR A 84 23.79 1.90 8.67
C THR A 84 23.24 0.65 7.98
N THR A 85 22.35 0.84 7.02
CA THR A 85 21.68 -0.26 6.30
C THR A 85 22.43 -0.60 5.02
N ARG A 86 22.74 -1.89 4.82
CA ARG A 86 23.33 -2.42 3.59
C ARG A 86 22.37 -3.37 2.89
N ILE A 87 22.24 -3.19 1.58
CA ILE A 87 21.57 -4.12 0.66
C ILE A 87 22.64 -4.58 -0.35
N ASP A 88 22.83 -5.88 -0.50
CA ASP A 88 23.90 -6.40 -1.35
C ASP A 88 23.59 -6.24 -2.82
N THR A 89 22.35 -6.51 -3.21
CA THR A 89 21.92 -6.43 -4.61
C THR A 89 20.48 -5.93 -4.69
N VAL A 90 20.24 -4.96 -5.55
CA VAL A 90 18.92 -4.62 -6.09
C VAL A 90 19.00 -4.80 -7.58
N SER A 91 18.20 -5.68 -8.16
CA SER A 91 18.19 -5.95 -9.61
C SER A 91 16.79 -5.83 -10.18
N PHE A 92 16.75 -5.47 -11.46
CA PHE A 92 15.52 -5.37 -12.23
C PHE A 92 15.78 -5.85 -13.66
N ALA A 93 14.90 -6.69 -14.17
CA ALA A 93 14.97 -7.20 -15.53
C ALA A 93 13.62 -7.14 -16.24
N ILE A 94 13.62 -6.74 -17.49
CA ILE A 94 12.47 -6.87 -18.40
C ILE A 94 12.91 -7.60 -19.63
N ARG A 95 12.06 -8.49 -20.14
CA ARG A 95 12.24 -9.23 -21.40
C ARG A 95 10.93 -9.19 -22.18
N GLN A 96 11.01 -8.84 -23.45
CA GLN A 96 9.90 -9.01 -24.37
C GLN A 96 9.98 -10.39 -25.01
N ASP A 97 8.90 -11.14 -24.96
CA ASP A 97 8.71 -12.38 -25.71
C ASP A 97 7.65 -12.22 -26.82
N SER A 98 7.23 -13.30 -27.44
CA SER A 98 6.21 -13.27 -28.50
C SER A 98 4.80 -12.90 -28.01
N LEU A 99 4.55 -12.92 -26.71
CA LEU A 99 3.23 -12.71 -26.10
C LEU A 99 3.13 -11.40 -25.32
N GLY A 100 4.25 -10.74 -25.00
CA GLY A 100 4.27 -9.50 -24.23
C GLY A 100 5.56 -9.28 -23.47
N LEU A 101 5.48 -8.86 -22.21
CA LEU A 101 6.62 -8.63 -21.34
C LEU A 101 6.66 -9.63 -20.19
N LEU A 102 7.87 -10.01 -19.80
CA LEU A 102 8.23 -10.65 -18.55
C LEU A 102 9.04 -9.65 -17.74
N TYR A 103 8.79 -9.54 -16.45
CA TYR A 103 9.58 -8.69 -15.57
C TYR A 103 9.91 -9.39 -14.26
N GLN A 104 11.04 -9.00 -13.69
CA GLN A 104 11.51 -9.47 -12.39
C GLN A 104 12.30 -8.37 -11.70
N ALA A 105 12.07 -8.21 -10.40
CA ALA A 105 12.86 -7.37 -9.53
C ALA A 105 13.24 -8.16 -8.29
N ASP A 106 14.51 -8.09 -7.87
CA ASP A 106 15.01 -8.82 -6.71
C ASP A 106 15.80 -7.88 -5.79
N VAL A 107 15.65 -8.11 -4.50
CA VAL A 107 16.44 -7.49 -3.44
C VAL A 107 17.09 -8.60 -2.62
N ILE A 108 18.40 -8.56 -2.51
CA ILE A 108 19.18 -9.54 -1.74
C ILE A 108 19.95 -8.80 -0.67
N LYS A 109 19.77 -9.22 0.58
CA LYS A 109 20.48 -8.72 1.75
C LYS A 109 21.10 -9.89 2.48
N THR A 110 22.42 -9.91 2.56
CA THR A 110 23.16 -10.86 3.38
C THR A 110 23.35 -10.32 4.80
N LYS A 111 23.81 -11.15 5.73
CA LYS A 111 24.05 -10.73 7.10
C LYS A 111 25.07 -9.58 7.15
N PHE A 112 24.70 -8.48 7.77
CA PHE A 112 25.56 -7.33 7.96
C PHE A 112 25.33 -6.70 9.34
N ARG A 113 26.33 -6.71 10.20
CA ARG A 113 26.23 -6.25 11.60
C ARG A 113 25.07 -6.97 12.33
N GLN A 114 24.07 -6.23 12.81
CA GLN A 114 22.88 -6.75 13.48
C GLN A 114 21.70 -6.98 12.51
N GLN A 115 21.86 -6.64 11.24
CA GLN A 115 20.78 -6.76 10.25
C GLN A 115 20.61 -8.21 9.81
N ALA A 116 19.38 -8.70 9.85
CA ALA A 116 19.03 -10.03 9.37
C ALA A 116 19.14 -10.13 7.83
N PRO A 117 19.61 -11.25 7.29
CA PRO A 117 19.59 -11.49 5.86
C PRO A 117 18.19 -11.84 5.36
N PHE A 118 17.89 -11.47 4.12
CA PHE A 118 16.66 -11.86 3.42
C PHE A 118 16.84 -11.79 1.90
N THR A 119 15.94 -12.44 1.18
CA THR A 119 15.69 -12.22 -0.24
C THR A 119 14.24 -11.84 -0.44
N ALA A 120 13.99 -10.81 -1.25
CA ALA A 120 12.66 -10.44 -1.69
C ALA A 120 12.65 -10.26 -3.20
N GLY A 121 11.60 -10.71 -3.86
CA GLY A 121 11.48 -10.59 -5.31
C GLY A 121 10.04 -10.43 -5.75
N VAL A 122 9.86 -9.71 -6.85
CA VAL A 122 8.60 -9.62 -7.58
C VAL A 122 8.87 -10.04 -9.01
N LYS A 123 8.10 -10.97 -9.53
CA LYS A 123 8.13 -11.39 -10.94
C LYS A 123 6.72 -11.40 -11.52
N GLY A 124 6.61 -11.19 -12.82
CA GLY A 124 5.31 -11.22 -13.45
C GLY A 124 5.36 -11.08 -14.96
N LYS A 125 4.18 -11.02 -15.53
CA LYS A 125 3.95 -10.95 -16.96
C LYS A 125 2.94 -9.85 -17.28
N VAL A 126 3.14 -9.20 -18.43
CA VAL A 126 2.15 -8.32 -19.02
C VAL A 126 1.80 -8.85 -20.40
N ARG A 127 0.53 -9.16 -20.62
CA ARG A 127 -0.04 -9.73 -21.84
C ARG A 127 -1.17 -8.84 -22.35
N ASN A 128 -1.70 -9.13 -23.53
CA ASN A 128 -2.82 -8.36 -24.09
C ASN A 128 -4.11 -8.46 -23.28
N THR A 129 -4.27 -9.55 -22.53
CA THR A 129 -5.51 -9.87 -21.81
C THR A 129 -5.34 -9.89 -20.30
N PHE A 130 -4.10 -9.88 -19.80
CA PHE A 130 -3.85 -9.87 -18.37
C PHE A 130 -2.47 -9.31 -18.00
N ALA A 131 -2.34 -8.90 -16.76
CA ALA A 131 -1.06 -8.68 -16.09
C ALA A 131 -1.07 -9.43 -14.75
N ASP A 132 0.07 -10.00 -14.38
CA ASP A 132 0.24 -10.63 -13.08
C ASP A 132 1.53 -10.17 -12.39
N ALA A 133 1.56 -10.31 -11.07
CA ALA A 133 2.72 -10.10 -10.22
C ALA A 133 2.71 -11.11 -9.08
N GLU A 134 3.84 -11.76 -8.81
CA GLU A 134 4.05 -12.66 -7.68
C GLU A 134 5.15 -12.10 -6.80
N LEU A 135 4.85 -11.86 -5.54
CA LEU A 135 5.78 -11.44 -4.50
C LEU A 135 6.26 -12.67 -3.71
N LEU A 136 7.56 -12.81 -3.60
CA LEU A 136 8.23 -13.81 -2.77
C LEU A 136 9.18 -13.11 -1.80
N TYR A 137 9.08 -13.44 -0.51
CA TYR A 137 10.03 -13.04 0.51
C TYR A 137 10.50 -14.28 1.28
N THR A 138 11.81 -14.42 1.44
CA THR A 138 12.44 -15.49 2.22
C THR A 138 13.43 -14.89 3.22
N ASP A 139 13.41 -15.40 4.45
CA ASP A 139 14.39 -15.02 5.47
C ASP A 139 15.79 -15.64 5.21
N GLY A 140 16.74 -15.28 6.06
CA GLY A 140 18.11 -15.77 5.94
C GLY A 140 18.31 -17.27 6.20
N LEU A 141 17.28 -17.97 6.65
CA LEU A 141 17.26 -19.43 6.81
C LEU A 141 16.59 -20.13 5.62
N GLY A 142 16.14 -19.35 4.63
CA GLY A 142 15.45 -19.88 3.46
C GLY A 142 13.96 -20.19 3.71
N LYS A 143 13.40 -19.75 4.84
CA LYS A 143 11.98 -19.92 5.13
C LYS A 143 11.17 -18.85 4.41
N THR A 144 10.13 -19.26 3.69
CA THR A 144 9.24 -18.35 2.99
C THR A 144 8.36 -17.57 3.99
N GLY A 145 8.47 -16.26 3.98
CA GLY A 145 7.68 -15.35 4.80
C GLY A 145 6.50 -14.74 4.07
N ILE A 146 6.64 -14.50 2.75
CA ILE A 146 5.56 -14.05 1.88
C ILE A 146 5.63 -14.85 0.58
N LEU A 147 4.51 -15.36 0.12
CA LEU A 147 4.24 -15.85 -1.22
C LEU A 147 2.81 -15.47 -1.59
N LEU A 148 2.67 -14.48 -2.42
CA LEU A 148 1.36 -13.96 -2.82
C LEU A 148 1.46 -13.40 -4.24
N GLY A 149 0.51 -13.75 -5.08
CA GLY A 149 0.37 -13.20 -6.42
C GLY A 149 -0.96 -12.49 -6.62
N LEU A 150 -0.95 -11.50 -7.48
CA LEU A 150 -2.13 -10.80 -7.97
C LEU A 150 -2.14 -10.90 -9.49
N ARG A 151 -3.28 -11.22 -10.06
CA ARG A 151 -3.52 -11.20 -11.49
C ARG A 151 -4.71 -10.30 -11.80
N ALA A 152 -4.56 -9.46 -12.81
CA ALA A 152 -5.59 -8.61 -13.37
C ALA A 152 -5.90 -9.09 -14.79
N ASP A 153 -7.06 -9.68 -15.01
CA ASP A 153 -7.57 -10.07 -16.32
C ASP A 153 -8.47 -8.94 -16.88
N LYS A 154 -8.26 -8.60 -18.13
CA LYS A 154 -9.13 -7.66 -18.85
C LYS A 154 -10.45 -8.33 -19.15
N VAL A 155 -11.55 -7.68 -18.83
CA VAL A 155 -12.91 -8.04 -19.21
C VAL A 155 -13.49 -6.98 -20.14
N GLU A 156 -14.70 -7.21 -20.67
CA GLU A 156 -15.30 -6.33 -21.68
C GLU A 156 -15.41 -4.87 -21.23
N GLU A 157 -15.72 -4.64 -19.94
CA GLU A 157 -15.85 -3.31 -19.34
C GLU A 157 -15.09 -3.22 -18.03
N GLY A 158 -13.75 -3.42 -18.02
CA GLY A 158 -12.98 -3.27 -16.80
C GLY A 158 -11.95 -4.37 -16.55
N PHE A 159 -11.76 -4.73 -15.30
CA PHE A 159 -10.77 -5.71 -14.86
C PHE A 159 -11.34 -6.67 -13.82
N ASN A 160 -10.95 -7.92 -13.94
CA ASN A 160 -11.16 -8.92 -12.91
C ASN A 160 -9.82 -9.23 -12.22
N LEU A 161 -9.74 -8.90 -10.94
CA LEU A 161 -8.56 -9.14 -10.11
C LEU A 161 -8.75 -10.44 -9.34
N HIS A 162 -7.73 -11.26 -9.24
CA HIS A 162 -7.71 -12.41 -8.35
C HIS A 162 -6.32 -12.70 -7.78
N LEU A 163 -6.29 -13.26 -6.59
CA LEU A 163 -5.09 -13.67 -5.91
C LEU A 163 -4.73 -15.13 -6.25
N PHE A 164 -3.44 -15.44 -6.15
CA PHE A 164 -2.87 -16.79 -6.26
C PHE A 164 -1.60 -16.90 -5.40
N PRO A 165 -1.06 -18.12 -5.10
CA PRO A 165 -1.66 -19.43 -5.30
C PRO A 165 -2.80 -19.70 -4.31
N ASP A 166 -3.46 -20.85 -4.39
CA ASP A 166 -4.55 -21.28 -3.50
C ASP A 166 -4.16 -21.29 -2.01
N ASN A 167 -2.89 -21.48 -1.73
CA ASN A 167 -2.32 -21.45 -0.40
C ASN A 167 -1.19 -20.41 -0.32
N PRO A 168 -1.51 -19.11 -0.28
CA PRO A 168 -0.51 -18.07 -0.13
C PRO A 168 0.13 -18.11 1.27
N ILE A 169 1.33 -17.56 1.39
CA ILE A 169 2.03 -17.44 2.66
C ILE A 169 2.11 -15.96 3.02
N LEU A 170 1.70 -15.61 4.23
CA LEU A 170 1.82 -14.26 4.79
C LEU A 170 2.36 -14.36 6.22
N ALA A 171 3.36 -13.53 6.54
CA ALA A 171 4.03 -13.52 7.85
C ALA A 171 4.49 -14.92 8.29
N PHE A 172 5.08 -15.70 7.37
CA PHE A 172 5.56 -17.09 7.58
C PHE A 172 4.47 -18.12 7.90
N ARG A 173 3.19 -17.78 7.71
CA ARG A 173 2.04 -18.65 7.96
C ARG A 173 1.27 -18.91 6.66
N PRO A 174 0.82 -20.15 6.43
CA PRO A 174 -0.03 -20.46 5.28
C PRO A 174 -1.44 -19.92 5.51
N PHE A 175 -2.01 -19.37 4.47
CA PHE A 175 -3.42 -19.02 4.36
C PHE A 175 -4.08 -19.89 3.31
N LYS A 176 -5.41 -19.99 3.37
CA LYS A 176 -6.22 -20.62 2.34
C LYS A 176 -7.03 -19.54 1.64
N LEU A 177 -6.97 -19.55 0.33
CA LEU A 177 -7.72 -18.66 -0.54
C LEU A 177 -8.96 -19.41 -1.07
N ASN A 178 -10.11 -18.73 -1.20
CA ASN A 178 -11.25 -19.34 -1.89
C ASN A 178 -10.91 -19.55 -3.38
N PRO A 179 -11.26 -20.70 -3.98
CA PRO A 179 -10.77 -21.10 -5.32
C PRO A 179 -11.16 -20.12 -6.42
N ASP A 180 -12.40 -19.62 -6.38
CA ASP A 180 -12.95 -18.70 -7.38
C ASP A 180 -12.93 -17.24 -6.87
N ASN A 181 -11.87 -16.86 -6.17
CA ASN A 181 -11.73 -15.50 -5.66
C ASN A 181 -11.66 -14.47 -6.78
N TYR A 182 -12.34 -13.33 -6.58
CA TYR A 182 -12.30 -12.26 -7.55
C TYR A 182 -12.63 -10.89 -6.93
N ILE A 183 -12.17 -9.84 -7.60
CA ILE A 183 -12.67 -8.47 -7.47
C ILE A 183 -12.87 -7.96 -8.90
N LEU A 184 -14.12 -7.85 -9.32
CA LEU A 184 -14.50 -7.31 -10.62
C LEU A 184 -14.74 -5.80 -10.47
N TYR A 185 -13.95 -5.00 -11.17
CA TYR A 185 -14.08 -3.56 -11.22
C TYR A 185 -14.41 -3.15 -12.65
N LYS A 186 -15.57 -2.58 -12.88
CA LYS A 186 -15.95 -1.97 -14.16
C LYS A 186 -15.92 -0.45 -14.07
N ASN A 187 -16.45 0.10 -13.00
CA ASN A 187 -16.43 1.54 -12.70
C ASN A 187 -16.69 1.73 -11.19
N GLU A 188 -16.68 2.95 -10.71
CA GLU A 188 -16.87 3.30 -9.29
C GLU A 188 -18.19 2.80 -8.68
N LYS A 189 -19.18 2.48 -9.51
CA LYS A 189 -20.53 2.05 -9.10
C LYS A 189 -20.81 0.57 -9.40
N ASP A 190 -19.89 -0.11 -10.07
CA ASP A 190 -20.04 -1.51 -10.47
C ASP A 190 -18.78 -2.29 -10.06
N ILE A 191 -18.75 -2.63 -8.77
CA ILE A 191 -17.69 -3.42 -8.15
C ILE A 191 -18.33 -4.64 -7.52
N ALA A 192 -17.94 -5.82 -7.97
CA ALA A 192 -18.35 -7.09 -7.39
C ALA A 192 -17.13 -7.83 -6.85
N ALA A 193 -17.24 -8.48 -5.69
CA ALA A 193 -16.11 -9.18 -5.09
C ALA A 193 -16.54 -10.40 -4.28
N ASP A 194 -15.72 -11.42 -4.30
CA ASP A 194 -15.65 -12.50 -3.32
C ASP A 194 -14.22 -13.01 -3.24
N LEU A 195 -13.42 -12.38 -2.37
CA LEU A 195 -12.03 -12.74 -2.14
C LEU A 195 -11.84 -12.97 -0.65
N ARG A 196 -11.54 -14.23 -0.27
CA ARG A 196 -11.37 -14.61 1.13
C ARG A 196 -10.05 -15.33 1.36
N LEU A 197 -9.24 -14.76 2.24
CA LEU A 197 -8.07 -15.39 2.84
C LEU A 197 -8.43 -15.85 4.24
N SER A 198 -8.18 -17.13 4.56
CA SER A 198 -8.44 -17.70 5.88
C SER A 198 -7.16 -18.32 6.42
N GLY A 199 -6.74 -17.91 7.60
CA GLY A 199 -5.56 -18.40 8.30
C GLY A 199 -5.92 -19.20 9.55
N GLU A 200 -4.91 -19.48 10.37
CA GLU A 200 -5.06 -20.09 11.69
C GLU A 200 -5.72 -19.11 12.68
N GLU A 201 -6.25 -19.63 13.78
CA GLU A 201 -6.85 -18.84 14.88
C GLU A 201 -7.99 -17.90 14.41
N ASN A 202 -8.72 -18.28 13.35
CA ASN A 202 -9.77 -17.49 12.71
C ASN A 202 -9.29 -16.17 12.07
N ALA A 203 -7.97 -16.00 11.87
CA ALA A 203 -7.47 -14.87 11.12
C ALA A 203 -8.02 -14.89 9.69
N SER A 204 -8.63 -13.81 9.26
CA SER A 204 -9.16 -13.72 7.89
C SER A 204 -9.15 -12.30 7.35
N LEU A 205 -9.04 -12.22 6.02
CA LEU A 205 -9.39 -11.08 5.20
C LEU A 205 -10.49 -11.52 4.25
N TRP A 206 -11.60 -10.80 4.23
CA TRP A 206 -12.69 -11.04 3.28
C TRP A 206 -13.10 -9.73 2.60
N ILE A 207 -13.03 -9.72 1.29
CA ILE A 207 -13.54 -8.64 0.44
C ILE A 207 -14.72 -9.22 -0.32
N HIS A 208 -15.90 -8.66 -0.12
CA HIS A 208 -17.12 -9.18 -0.75
C HIS A 208 -18.14 -8.08 -1.05
N SER A 209 -18.97 -8.32 -2.04
CA SER A 209 -20.12 -7.49 -2.36
C SER A 209 -21.42 -8.22 -2.00
N LEU A 210 -22.43 -7.46 -1.60
CA LEU A 210 -23.78 -7.96 -1.37
C LEU A 210 -24.64 -7.64 -2.61
N PRO A 211 -25.02 -8.66 -3.42
CA PRO A 211 -25.90 -8.44 -4.56
C PRO A 211 -27.32 -8.15 -4.05
N GLU A 212 -27.76 -6.92 -4.09
CA GLU A 212 -29.15 -6.55 -3.95
C GLU A 212 -29.80 -6.39 -5.32
N LYS A 213 -31.00 -6.98 -5.51
CA LYS A 213 -31.77 -6.77 -6.73
C LYS A 213 -32.09 -5.28 -6.89
N ASP A 214 -31.72 -4.73 -8.05
CA ASP A 214 -32.02 -3.36 -8.46
C ASP A 214 -31.29 -2.24 -7.68
N LYS A 215 -30.22 -2.56 -6.95
CA LYS A 215 -29.36 -1.56 -6.29
C LYS A 215 -27.89 -1.74 -6.68
N MET A 216 -27.12 -0.65 -6.51
CA MET A 216 -25.67 -0.71 -6.60
C MET A 216 -25.11 -1.65 -5.53
N GLU A 217 -24.12 -2.45 -5.92
CA GLU A 217 -23.53 -3.41 -5.00
C GLU A 217 -22.64 -2.69 -3.97
N GLU A 218 -22.88 -2.95 -2.68
CA GLU A 218 -22.03 -2.50 -1.60
C GLU A 218 -20.80 -3.41 -1.51
N LEU A 219 -19.64 -2.82 -1.29
CA LEU A 219 -18.38 -3.55 -1.10
C LEU A 219 -18.00 -3.53 0.38
N HIS A 220 -17.75 -4.69 0.94
CA HIS A 220 -17.26 -4.88 2.30
C HIS A 220 -15.82 -5.40 2.28
N LEU A 221 -15.00 -4.88 3.19
CA LEU A 221 -13.68 -5.42 3.52
C LEU A 221 -13.66 -5.72 5.01
N GLU A 222 -13.56 -7.00 5.35
CA GLU A 222 -13.52 -7.48 6.73
C GLU A 222 -12.15 -8.04 7.06
N LEU A 223 -11.53 -7.53 8.12
CA LEU A 223 -10.35 -8.11 8.77
C LEU A 223 -10.79 -8.72 10.10
N SER A 224 -10.48 -9.97 10.32
CA SER A 224 -10.85 -10.66 11.57
C SER A 224 -9.65 -11.33 12.22
N GLN A 225 -9.51 -11.13 13.51
CA GLN A 225 -8.55 -11.83 14.37
C GLN A 225 -7.09 -11.76 13.88
N ILE A 226 -6.65 -10.61 13.39
CA ILE A 226 -5.27 -10.41 12.92
C ILE A 226 -4.36 -10.20 14.12
N ASN A 227 -3.52 -11.19 14.40
CA ASN A 227 -2.59 -11.17 15.52
C ASN A 227 -1.35 -10.31 15.20
N LEU A 228 -1.24 -9.14 15.82
CA LEU A 228 -0.16 -8.17 15.60
C LEU A 228 1.21 -8.69 16.06
N ASP A 229 1.26 -9.54 17.11
CA ASP A 229 2.51 -10.16 17.57
C ASP A 229 3.12 -11.09 16.53
N VAL A 230 2.29 -11.77 15.75
CA VAL A 230 2.74 -12.61 14.63
C VAL A 230 3.37 -11.77 13.52
N ILE A 231 2.70 -10.66 13.16
CA ILE A 231 3.18 -9.77 12.10
C ILE A 231 4.49 -9.08 12.53
N SER A 232 4.54 -8.51 13.74
CA SER A 232 5.72 -7.80 14.23
C SER A 232 6.94 -8.71 14.41
N LYS A 233 6.74 -9.98 14.78
CA LYS A 233 7.82 -10.97 14.89
C LYS A 233 8.28 -11.53 13.54
N ALA A 234 7.42 -11.46 12.53
CA ALA A 234 7.74 -11.94 11.19
C ALA A 234 8.77 -11.05 10.48
N PHE A 235 8.79 -9.75 10.77
CA PHE A 235 9.61 -8.76 10.08
C PHE A 235 10.35 -7.91 11.11
N ALA A 236 11.67 -7.99 11.11
CA ALA A 236 12.53 -7.31 12.09
C ALA A 236 12.49 -5.77 12.01
N GLU A 237 12.00 -5.23 10.90
CA GLU A 237 11.84 -3.79 10.67
C GLU A 237 10.53 -3.22 11.25
N ILE A 238 9.59 -4.08 11.65
CA ILE A 238 8.33 -3.67 12.25
C ILE A 238 8.52 -3.56 13.78
N PRO A 239 8.07 -2.46 14.40
CA PRO A 239 8.10 -2.32 15.86
C PRO A 239 7.37 -3.47 16.55
N SER A 240 7.82 -3.84 17.76
CA SER A 240 7.18 -4.90 18.53
C SER A 240 5.76 -4.51 18.90
N MET A 241 4.78 -5.27 18.45
CA MET A 241 3.37 -5.05 18.73
C MET A 241 2.71 -6.33 19.21
N LYS A 242 1.76 -6.20 20.14
CA LYS A 242 0.83 -7.28 20.52
C LYS A 242 -0.58 -6.73 20.51
N GLY A 243 -1.54 -7.61 20.29
CA GLY A 243 -2.96 -7.30 20.23
C GLY A 243 -3.62 -8.02 19.06
N ILE A 244 -4.93 -8.00 19.05
CA ILE A 244 -5.74 -8.60 17.98
C ILE A 244 -6.47 -7.48 17.27
N LEU A 245 -6.17 -7.30 15.98
CA LEU A 245 -6.83 -6.32 15.12
C LEU A 245 -8.01 -6.97 14.41
N SER A 246 -9.15 -6.31 14.46
CA SER A 246 -10.31 -6.58 13.60
C SER A 246 -10.80 -5.26 13.02
N ALA A 247 -11.28 -5.27 11.79
CA ALA A 247 -11.83 -4.09 11.12
C ALA A 247 -12.89 -4.47 10.11
N ASP A 248 -13.86 -3.60 9.94
CA ASP A 248 -14.88 -3.66 8.90
C ASP A 248 -14.89 -2.31 8.14
N MET A 249 -14.86 -2.39 6.81
CA MET A 249 -15.02 -1.23 5.95
C MET A 249 -16.14 -1.50 4.96
N GLN A 250 -17.09 -0.60 4.89
CA GLN A 250 -18.19 -0.62 3.93
C GLN A 250 -18.03 0.54 2.94
N TYR A 251 -18.10 0.23 1.67
CA TYR A 251 -18.23 1.19 0.58
C TYR A 251 -19.61 1.04 -0.05
N ALA A 252 -20.44 2.06 0.03
CA ALA A 252 -21.80 2.07 -0.49
C ALA A 252 -21.96 3.16 -1.55
N PRO A 253 -21.91 2.82 -2.86
CA PRO A 253 -22.11 3.78 -3.93
C PRO A 253 -23.58 4.22 -4.03
N SER A 254 -23.82 5.45 -4.47
CA SER A 254 -25.14 6.02 -4.76
C SER A 254 -25.15 6.69 -6.13
N ASP A 255 -26.29 7.18 -6.60
CA ASP A 255 -26.41 7.81 -7.92
C ASP A 255 -25.48 9.01 -8.13
N SER A 256 -25.24 9.79 -7.10
CA SER A 256 -24.46 11.04 -7.17
C SER A 256 -23.23 11.07 -6.25
N SER A 257 -23.02 10.04 -5.41
CA SER A 257 -21.99 10.04 -4.39
C SER A 257 -21.67 8.61 -3.95
N PHE A 258 -20.96 8.46 -2.84
CA PHE A 258 -20.75 7.21 -2.14
C PHE A 258 -20.61 7.47 -0.64
N LEU A 259 -20.73 6.42 0.15
CA LEU A 259 -20.51 6.44 1.59
C LEU A 259 -19.38 5.44 1.90
N VAL A 260 -18.45 5.83 2.76
CA VAL A 260 -17.48 4.91 3.36
C VAL A 260 -17.67 4.92 4.86
N VAL A 261 -17.85 3.75 5.44
CA VAL A 261 -17.87 3.54 6.88
C VAL A 261 -16.70 2.62 7.23
N VAL A 262 -15.96 2.96 8.26
CA VAL A 262 -14.86 2.11 8.77
C VAL A 262 -15.01 1.99 10.28
N ASP A 263 -15.06 0.75 10.75
CA ASP A 263 -14.97 0.39 12.16
C ASP A 263 -13.77 -0.51 12.37
N ALA A 264 -12.91 -0.17 13.31
CA ALA A 264 -11.73 -0.96 13.63
C ALA A 264 -11.54 -1.05 15.14
N ASN A 265 -11.08 -2.20 15.61
CA ASN A 265 -10.69 -2.40 17.01
C ASN A 265 -9.37 -3.15 17.12
N ILE A 266 -8.62 -2.83 18.15
CA ILE A 266 -7.41 -3.56 18.56
C ILE A 266 -7.57 -3.94 20.02
N ASP A 267 -7.76 -5.23 20.28
CA ASP A 267 -7.84 -5.75 21.62
C ASP A 267 -6.44 -5.80 22.27
N ASN A 268 -6.30 -5.17 23.44
CA ASN A 268 -5.08 -5.20 24.25
C ASN A 268 -3.80 -4.82 23.50
N LEU A 269 -3.78 -3.66 22.87
CA LEU A 269 -2.59 -3.18 22.18
C LEU A 269 -1.45 -2.93 23.17
N ILE A 270 -0.31 -3.57 22.89
CA ILE A 270 0.99 -3.29 23.50
C ILE A 270 1.92 -2.90 22.36
N TYR A 271 2.58 -1.75 22.44
CA TYR A 271 3.53 -1.25 21.48
C TYR A 271 4.88 -1.03 22.15
N GLU A 272 5.97 -1.60 21.60
CA GLU A 272 7.33 -1.55 22.16
C GLU A 272 7.40 -1.86 23.66
N GLY A 273 6.54 -2.81 24.13
CA GLY A 273 6.46 -3.22 25.53
C GLY A 273 5.59 -2.33 26.42
N GLY A 274 5.15 -1.16 25.96
CA GLY A 274 4.24 -0.27 26.69
C GLY A 274 2.77 -0.57 26.38
N ARG A 275 1.92 -0.54 27.42
CA ARG A 275 0.47 -0.77 27.27
C ARG A 275 -0.20 0.47 26.68
N VAL A 276 -0.88 0.31 25.56
CA VAL A 276 -1.75 1.34 24.96
C VAL A 276 -3.21 1.15 25.38
N GLY A 277 -3.70 -0.08 25.42
CA GLY A 277 -5.05 -0.44 25.85
C GLY A 277 -5.87 -1.10 24.76
N GLU A 278 -7.18 -1.21 24.98
CA GLU A 278 -8.17 -1.58 23.97
C GLU A 278 -8.53 -0.34 23.17
N LEU A 279 -8.36 -0.38 21.85
CA LEU A 279 -8.64 0.76 20.98
C LEU A 279 -9.80 0.43 20.05
N MET A 280 -10.73 1.38 19.90
CA MET A 280 -11.76 1.35 18.87
C MET A 280 -11.73 2.66 18.08
N PHE A 281 -11.91 2.55 16.79
CA PHE A 281 -11.97 3.66 15.85
C PHE A 281 -13.18 3.48 14.94
N SER A 282 -14.01 4.50 14.83
CA SER A 282 -15.15 4.53 13.91
C SER A 282 -15.10 5.81 13.08
N THR A 283 -15.32 5.70 11.78
CA THR A 283 -15.38 6.88 10.91
C THR A 283 -16.39 6.71 9.79
N VAL A 284 -17.04 7.82 9.45
CA VAL A 284 -17.92 7.93 8.30
C VAL A 284 -17.36 9.02 7.39
N TYR A 285 -17.21 8.69 6.11
CA TYR A 285 -16.79 9.63 5.08
C TYR A 285 -17.87 9.71 3.99
N LEU A 286 -18.31 10.92 3.69
CA LEU A 286 -19.36 11.20 2.71
C LEU A 286 -18.97 12.39 1.83
N PRO A 287 -18.66 12.19 0.54
CA PRO A 287 -18.59 13.28 -0.43
C PRO A 287 -19.99 13.86 -0.68
N LEU A 288 -20.13 15.15 -0.46
CA LEU A 288 -21.35 15.92 -0.71
C LEU A 288 -21.30 16.62 -2.08
N ALA A 289 -22.38 17.28 -2.46
CA ALA A 289 -22.40 18.14 -3.63
C ALA A 289 -21.34 19.26 -3.54
N ASP A 290 -20.99 19.88 -4.65
CA ASP A 290 -20.04 21.00 -4.75
C ASP A 290 -18.62 20.74 -4.24
N ASN A 291 -18.11 19.51 -4.38
CA ASN A 291 -16.79 19.09 -3.90
C ASN A 291 -16.60 19.33 -2.38
N THR A 292 -17.65 19.23 -1.62
CA THR A 292 -17.59 19.23 -0.16
C THR A 292 -17.50 17.79 0.34
N HIS A 293 -16.63 17.55 1.31
CA HIS A 293 -16.37 16.26 1.91
C HIS A 293 -16.69 16.34 3.40
N GLN A 294 -17.53 15.43 3.88
CA GLN A 294 -17.83 15.28 5.30
C GLN A 294 -17.07 14.10 5.87
N VAL A 295 -16.51 14.30 7.06
CA VAL A 295 -15.88 13.25 7.86
C VAL A 295 -16.39 13.36 9.28
N ASP A 296 -16.85 12.23 9.84
CA ASP A 296 -17.16 12.05 11.24
C ASP A 296 -16.28 10.94 11.80
N MET A 297 -15.63 11.17 12.94
CA MET A 297 -14.62 10.29 13.50
C MET A 297 -14.78 10.17 15.02
N HIS A 298 -14.72 8.93 15.52
CA HIS A 298 -14.80 8.61 16.95
C HIS A 298 -13.66 7.68 17.33
N PHE A 299 -13.00 7.96 18.42
CA PHE A 299 -11.91 7.17 18.95
C PHE A 299 -12.15 6.83 20.41
N PHE A 300 -12.05 5.54 20.73
CA PHE A 300 -12.32 5.01 22.07
C PHE A 300 -11.08 4.30 22.61
N ARG A 301 -10.86 4.41 23.90
CA ARG A 301 -9.90 3.61 24.65
C ARG A 301 -10.61 2.94 25.83
N ASP A 302 -10.38 1.64 25.99
CA ASP A 302 -10.97 0.83 27.06
C ASP A 302 -12.48 1.10 27.18
N GLN A 303 -13.20 1.12 26.00
CA GLN A 303 -14.64 1.35 25.81
C GLN A 303 -15.14 2.78 26.14
N ASN A 304 -14.26 3.70 26.49
CA ASN A 304 -14.63 5.10 26.69
C ASN A 304 -14.23 5.93 25.45
N GLU A 305 -15.15 6.78 25.00
CA GLU A 305 -14.82 7.76 23.97
C GLU A 305 -13.83 8.77 24.54
N VAL A 306 -12.67 8.87 23.91
CA VAL A 306 -11.60 9.78 24.34
C VAL A 306 -11.38 10.92 23.37
N MET A 307 -11.86 10.78 22.13
CA MET A 307 -11.76 11.82 21.11
C MET A 307 -12.85 11.63 20.06
N SER A 308 -13.43 12.73 19.59
CA SER A 308 -14.25 12.76 18.38
C SER A 308 -13.90 13.97 17.53
N ALA A 309 -14.11 13.86 16.22
CA ALA A 309 -13.89 14.94 15.28
C ALA A 309 -14.93 14.92 14.16
N THR A 310 -15.40 16.11 13.79
CA THR A 310 -16.23 16.31 12.61
C THR A 310 -15.57 17.33 11.70
N ALA A 311 -15.64 17.13 10.40
CA ALA A 311 -15.11 18.09 9.45
C ALA A 311 -15.95 18.15 8.18
N LEU A 312 -16.14 19.36 7.69
CA LEU A 312 -16.62 19.66 6.34
C LEU A 312 -15.49 20.36 5.59
N TYR A 313 -15.02 19.73 4.51
CA TYR A 313 -13.95 20.28 3.69
C TYR A 313 -14.41 20.47 2.24
N LYS A 314 -14.47 21.73 1.81
CA LYS A 314 -14.74 22.09 0.41
C LYS A 314 -13.43 22.20 -0.35
N MET A 315 -13.25 21.35 -1.37
CA MET A 315 -12.06 21.37 -2.22
C MET A 315 -12.20 22.37 -3.38
N GLY A 316 -11.10 23.00 -3.80
CA GLY A 316 -11.07 23.86 -4.97
C GLY A 316 -10.33 25.18 -4.76
N LYS A 317 -10.55 26.15 -5.67
CA LYS A 317 -9.89 27.47 -5.61
C LYS A 317 -10.23 28.27 -4.36
N ASN A 318 -11.43 28.08 -3.83
CA ASN A 318 -11.92 28.67 -2.59
C ASN A 318 -12.12 27.55 -1.58
N ASP A 319 -11.03 26.83 -1.26
CA ASP A 319 -11.06 25.78 -0.27
C ASP A 319 -11.51 26.34 1.09
N HIS A 320 -12.32 25.56 1.78
CA HIS A 320 -12.81 25.92 3.10
C HIS A 320 -12.96 24.68 3.97
N LEU A 321 -12.36 24.75 5.14
CA LEU A 321 -12.47 23.74 6.18
C LEU A 321 -13.33 24.30 7.32
N ASP A 322 -14.29 23.54 7.78
CA ASP A 322 -15.05 23.77 9.02
C ASP A 322 -15.07 22.47 9.80
N GLY A 323 -14.45 22.45 10.95
CA GLY A 323 -14.30 21.23 11.75
C GLY A 323 -14.30 21.50 13.24
N THR A 324 -14.63 20.48 13.99
CA THR A 324 -14.52 20.43 15.45
C THR A 324 -13.71 19.21 15.86
N LEU A 325 -12.96 19.38 16.93
CA LEU A 325 -12.24 18.30 17.61
C LEU A 325 -12.59 18.38 19.08
N ASP A 326 -13.19 17.34 19.61
CA ASP A 326 -13.49 17.17 21.02
C ASP A 326 -12.58 16.10 21.61
N VAL A 327 -11.82 16.43 22.64
CA VAL A 327 -11.03 15.53 23.45
C VAL A 327 -11.68 15.45 24.82
N THR A 328 -12.32 14.31 25.10
CA THR A 328 -13.19 14.20 26.28
C THR A 328 -12.41 13.75 27.51
N HIS A 329 -11.50 12.81 27.39
CA HIS A 329 -10.74 12.27 28.53
C HIS A 329 -9.61 11.38 28.01
N LEU A 330 -8.68 11.95 27.28
CA LEU A 330 -7.57 11.19 26.67
C LEU A 330 -6.46 10.93 27.68
N PRO A 331 -6.27 9.70 28.15
CA PRO A 331 -5.20 9.39 29.10
C PRO A 331 -3.83 9.48 28.41
N LEU A 332 -2.96 10.34 28.91
CA LEU A 332 -1.66 10.61 28.29
C LEU A 332 -0.67 9.46 28.40
N ASP A 333 -0.88 8.54 29.34
CA ASP A 333 -0.04 7.33 29.49
C ASP A 333 -0.06 6.42 28.25
N MET A 334 -1.17 6.42 27.47
CA MET A 334 -1.28 5.65 26.23
C MET A 334 -0.31 6.11 25.13
N VAL A 335 0.18 7.34 25.21
CA VAL A 335 1.08 7.92 24.22
C VAL A 335 2.53 7.57 24.52
N ASN A 336 2.86 7.23 25.77
CA ASN A 336 4.22 6.94 26.21
C ASN A 336 4.97 5.90 25.37
N PRO A 337 4.34 4.80 24.91
CA PRO A 337 5.02 3.82 24.08
C PRO A 337 5.51 4.37 22.74
N PHE A 338 4.98 5.50 22.28
CA PHE A 338 5.33 6.15 21.02
C PHE A 338 6.35 7.29 21.19
N ILE A 339 6.69 7.63 22.43
CA ILE A 339 7.64 8.70 22.76
C ILE A 339 9.03 8.09 22.86
N PRO A 340 10.09 8.75 22.30
CA PRO A 340 11.46 8.30 22.47
C PRO A 340 11.88 8.22 23.94
N ASP A 341 12.67 7.22 24.32
CA ASP A 341 13.14 6.95 25.71
C ASP A 341 13.87 8.14 26.40
N ASN A 342 14.36 9.09 25.62
CA ASN A 342 15.04 10.27 26.13
C ASN A 342 14.10 11.44 26.46
N MET A 343 12.79 11.28 26.29
CA MET A 343 11.76 12.24 26.66
C MET A 343 11.08 11.83 27.98
N ALA A 344 10.54 12.81 28.70
CA ALA A 344 9.80 12.53 29.93
C ALA A 344 8.48 11.79 29.60
N ALA A 345 8.16 10.78 30.41
CA ALA A 345 6.88 10.11 30.32
C ALA A 345 5.74 11.09 30.64
N LEU A 346 4.66 11.00 29.87
CA LEU A 346 3.45 11.77 30.08
C LEU A 346 2.54 11.05 31.07
N SER A 347 1.86 11.82 31.93
CA SER A 347 0.84 11.33 32.84
C SER A 347 -0.31 12.33 32.91
N GLY A 348 -1.44 11.88 33.40
CA GLY A 348 -2.65 12.71 33.48
C GLY A 348 -3.58 12.50 32.29
N VAL A 349 -4.51 13.42 32.15
CA VAL A 349 -5.59 13.37 31.18
C VAL A 349 -5.61 14.65 30.36
N LEU A 350 -5.81 14.54 29.06
CA LEU A 350 -6.03 15.65 28.17
C LEU A 350 -7.53 15.80 27.87
N GLU A 351 -8.02 17.02 28.07
CA GLU A 351 -9.40 17.41 27.71
C GLU A 351 -9.36 18.70 26.90
N GLY A 352 -10.31 18.88 26.02
CA GLY A 352 -10.38 20.12 25.25
C GLY A 352 -11.39 20.07 24.11
N ASN A 353 -11.67 21.24 23.63
CA ASN A 353 -12.51 21.43 22.43
C ASN A 353 -11.81 22.44 21.51
N MET A 354 -11.70 22.09 20.25
CA MET A 354 -11.13 22.95 19.22
C MET A 354 -12.05 23.04 18.02
N THR A 355 -12.18 24.24 17.47
CA THR A 355 -12.78 24.49 16.17
C THR A 355 -11.71 24.92 15.18
N ILE A 356 -11.78 24.41 13.97
CA ILE A 356 -10.85 24.72 12.87
C ILE A 356 -11.69 25.26 11.72
N LYS A 357 -11.41 26.49 11.27
CA LYS A 357 -12.15 27.14 10.19
C LYS A 357 -11.25 27.85 9.19
N GLY A 358 -11.72 28.00 7.97
CA GLY A 358 -11.03 28.79 6.94
C GLY A 358 -10.35 27.97 5.86
N SER A 359 -9.36 28.55 5.16
CA SER A 359 -8.62 27.85 4.11
C SER A 359 -7.69 26.80 4.68
N SER A 360 -7.52 25.66 3.98
CA SER A 360 -6.59 24.61 4.37
C SER A 360 -5.12 25.09 4.45
N LYS A 361 -4.78 26.18 3.78
CA LYS A 361 -3.42 26.78 3.81
C LYS A 361 -3.16 27.68 5.00
N ALA A 362 -4.21 28.23 5.60
CA ALA A 362 -4.15 29.11 6.77
C ALA A 362 -5.43 28.94 7.62
N PRO A 363 -5.59 27.79 8.29
CA PRO A 363 -6.76 27.55 9.11
C PRO A 363 -6.70 28.41 10.39
N GLU A 364 -7.86 28.94 10.78
CA GLU A 364 -8.05 29.57 12.08
C GLU A 364 -8.47 28.49 13.09
N MET A 365 -7.74 28.38 14.17
CA MET A 365 -8.03 27.45 15.27
C MET A 365 -8.44 28.23 16.50
N ASN A 366 -9.59 27.86 17.09
CA ASN A 366 -10.11 28.43 18.31
C ASN A 366 -10.53 27.31 19.25
N GLY A 367 -10.27 27.47 20.51
CA GLY A 367 -10.64 26.49 21.53
C GLY A 367 -9.69 26.48 22.70
N TYR A 368 -9.75 25.43 23.48
CA TYR A 368 -8.87 25.20 24.62
C TYR A 368 -8.43 23.74 24.69
N ILE A 369 -7.29 23.52 25.27
CA ILE A 369 -6.79 22.20 25.69
C ILE A 369 -6.32 22.36 27.12
N GLU A 370 -6.81 21.50 28.00
CA GLU A 370 -6.43 21.42 29.41
C GLU A 370 -5.77 20.06 29.68
N MET A 371 -4.77 20.07 30.52
CA MET A 371 -4.11 18.86 31.00
C MET A 371 -4.24 18.80 32.51
N ASP A 372 -4.94 17.78 33.01
CA ASP A 372 -5.06 17.49 34.41
C ASP A 372 -4.09 16.37 34.80
N SER A 373 -3.32 16.56 35.88
CA SER A 373 -2.21 15.68 36.30
C SER A 373 -2.52 14.92 37.59
#